data_d59aa01ad97c99aac74e2b1efb1a37aa
#
_entry.id   d59aa01ad97c99aac74e2b1efb1a37aa
#
_cell.length_a   1.000
_cell.length_b   1.000
_cell.length_c   1.000
_cell.angle_alpha   90.00
_cell.angle_beta   90.00
_cell.angle_gamma   90.00
#
_symmetry.space_group_name_H-M   'P 1'
#
loop_
_entity.id
_entity.type
_entity.pdbx_description
1 polymer ?
#
loop_
_entity_poly.entity_id
_entity_poly.type
_entity_poly.pdbx_seq_one_letter_code
_entity_poly.pdbx_strand_id
1 'polypeptide(L)'
;DARAMSPSSLKGRVIKMGHLEIKNLKVHYPIKSDFLFKKKSLAAVDGISLLMEEGKNYGLVGESGSGKSTVGRAIVGLERITAGQIIYEGIDVTAAIRKRKSPHKRNIQMIFQDSSASLNPKKSIGQIISEPLHNFEQFSLQEEKKRVLELLEMVGLPEDALQRYPHEFTGGQRQRIALARAVALRPKFVIADEPISVLDLSVQAQVLNYMKRIQEEYKLSYLFISHDLGVVKQMCDELA
;
A
#
# COMPACT_ATOMS: atom_id res chain seq x y z
N ASP A 1 -7.77 12.67 -22.36
CA ASP A 1 -8.19 11.33 -22.83
C ASP A 1 -7.51 10.27 -21.97
N ALA A 2 -8.17 9.88 -20.88
CA ALA A 2 -7.77 8.75 -20.05
C ALA A 2 -8.18 7.47 -20.78
N ARG A 3 -7.26 6.84 -21.48
CA ARG A 3 -7.50 5.53 -22.08
C ARG A 3 -7.30 4.45 -21.01
N ALA A 4 -8.39 3.82 -20.60
CA ALA A 4 -8.35 2.56 -19.87
C ALA A 4 -7.55 1.53 -20.68
N MET A 5 -6.54 0.92 -20.06
CA MET A 5 -5.74 -0.13 -20.72
C MET A 5 -6.60 -1.36 -20.97
N SER A 6 -6.78 -1.75 -22.24
CA SER A 6 -7.46 -3.00 -22.59
C SER A 6 -6.51 -4.18 -22.35
N PRO A 7 -7.03 -5.37 -22.00
CA PRO A 7 -6.24 -6.59 -21.77
C PRO A 7 -5.38 -7.03 -22.97
N SER A 8 -5.68 -6.55 -24.18
CA SER A 8 -4.96 -6.89 -25.41
C SER A 8 -3.62 -6.17 -25.57
N SER A 9 -3.36 -5.06 -24.83
CA SER A 9 -2.12 -4.29 -24.94
C SER A 9 -0.93 -4.89 -24.19
N LEU A 10 -1.15 -5.96 -23.40
CA LEU A 10 -0.12 -6.61 -22.58
C LEU A 10 0.69 -7.70 -23.33
N LYS A 11 0.32 -8.04 -24.57
CA LYS A 11 1.06 -9.04 -25.36
C LYS A 11 2.25 -8.38 -26.07
N GLY A 12 3.48 -8.66 -25.58
CA GLY A 12 4.71 -8.33 -26.31
C GLY A 12 5.66 -7.33 -25.65
N ARG A 13 5.42 -6.85 -24.42
CA ARG A 13 6.40 -6.02 -23.70
C ARG A 13 7.56 -6.88 -23.18
N VAL A 14 8.78 -6.51 -23.54
CA VAL A 14 10.01 -6.99 -22.88
C VAL A 14 9.88 -6.70 -21.38
N ILE A 15 9.92 -7.74 -20.58
CA ILE A 15 9.78 -7.64 -19.12
C ILE A 15 11.01 -6.90 -18.59
N LYS A 16 10.86 -5.60 -18.28
CA LYS A 16 11.88 -4.85 -17.53
C LYS A 16 11.88 -5.32 -16.09
N MET A 17 13.08 -5.47 -15.50
CA MET A 17 13.22 -5.70 -14.06
C MET A 17 12.57 -4.52 -13.30
N GLY A 18 11.89 -4.80 -12.17
CA GLY A 18 11.24 -3.78 -11.36
C GLY A 18 9.76 -3.54 -11.72
N HIS A 19 8.97 -4.61 -11.91
CA HIS A 19 7.53 -4.49 -12.14
C HIS A 19 6.71 -5.37 -11.20
N LEU A 20 5.48 -4.93 -10.94
CA LEU A 20 4.44 -5.67 -10.25
C LEU A 20 3.26 -5.87 -11.21
N GLU A 21 2.94 -7.10 -11.53
CA GLU A 21 1.87 -7.44 -12.44
C GLU A 21 0.77 -8.22 -11.72
N ILE A 22 -0.45 -7.78 -11.89
CA ILE A 22 -1.67 -8.44 -11.43
C ILE A 22 -2.35 -9.00 -12.66
N LYS A 23 -2.65 -10.32 -12.66
CA LYS A 23 -3.31 -11.00 -13.78
C LYS A 23 -4.63 -11.59 -13.35
N ASN A 24 -5.71 -11.11 -13.95
CA ASN A 24 -7.07 -11.65 -13.81
C ASN A 24 -7.45 -11.94 -12.34
N LEU A 25 -7.13 -11.00 -11.45
CA LEU A 25 -7.32 -11.13 -10.00
C LEU A 25 -8.80 -11.23 -9.66
N LYS A 26 -9.16 -12.28 -8.91
CA LYS A 26 -10.51 -12.46 -8.38
C LYS A 26 -10.48 -12.67 -6.88
N VAL A 27 -11.38 -11.98 -6.18
CA VAL A 27 -11.59 -12.13 -4.73
C VAL A 27 -13.08 -12.30 -4.48
N HIS A 28 -13.47 -13.47 -4.03
CA HIS A 28 -14.86 -13.82 -3.73
C HIS A 28 -15.01 -14.16 -2.26
N TYR A 29 -16.02 -13.56 -1.62
CA TYR A 29 -16.38 -13.84 -0.23
C TYR A 29 -17.58 -14.81 -0.19
N PRO A 30 -17.51 -15.88 0.61
CA PRO A 30 -18.64 -16.77 0.79
C PRO A 30 -19.76 -16.03 1.54
N ILE A 31 -20.99 -16.06 1.00
CA ILE A 31 -22.19 -15.55 1.68
C ILE A 31 -22.85 -16.74 2.37
N LYS A 32 -23.20 -16.59 3.65
CA LYS A 32 -24.08 -17.54 4.35
C LYS A 32 -25.44 -17.53 3.64
N SER A 33 -25.84 -18.65 3.06
CA SER A 33 -27.18 -18.82 2.49
C SER A 33 -27.95 -19.77 3.40
N ASP A 34 -29.18 -19.42 3.76
CA ASP A 34 -30.09 -20.27 4.56
C ASP A 34 -30.51 -21.54 3.82
N PHE A 35 -30.13 -21.70 2.57
CA PHE A 35 -30.40 -22.91 1.76
C PHE A 35 -29.17 -23.84 1.74
N LEU A 36 -29.35 -25.06 2.23
CA LEU A 36 -28.35 -26.13 2.40
C LEU A 36 -27.54 -26.50 1.13
N PHE A 37 -27.92 -26.05 -0.06
CA PHE A 37 -27.35 -26.53 -1.33
C PHE A 37 -26.81 -25.47 -2.31
N LYS A 38 -26.86 -24.16 -2.00
CA LYS A 38 -26.24 -23.16 -2.87
C LYS A 38 -25.23 -22.32 -2.12
N LYS A 39 -23.93 -22.58 -2.34
CA LYS A 39 -22.85 -21.67 -1.94
C LYS A 39 -22.95 -20.41 -2.79
N LYS A 40 -23.57 -19.36 -2.25
CA LYS A 40 -23.51 -18.03 -2.86
C LYS A 40 -22.18 -17.36 -2.47
N SER A 41 -21.56 -16.69 -3.41
CA SER A 41 -20.37 -15.86 -3.14
C SER A 41 -20.59 -14.45 -3.68
N LEU A 42 -20.08 -13.47 -2.96
CA LEU A 42 -19.98 -12.09 -3.42
C LEU A 42 -18.65 -11.94 -4.14
N ALA A 43 -18.68 -11.60 -5.42
CA ALA A 43 -17.50 -11.21 -6.16
C ALA A 43 -17.15 -9.75 -5.80
N ALA A 44 -16.19 -9.56 -4.90
CA ALA A 44 -15.70 -8.23 -4.55
C ALA A 44 -14.71 -7.71 -5.59
N VAL A 45 -13.95 -8.60 -6.22
CA VAL A 45 -13.08 -8.34 -7.37
C VAL A 45 -13.30 -9.45 -8.37
N ASP A 46 -13.55 -9.10 -9.63
CA ASP A 46 -13.84 -10.06 -10.69
C ASP A 46 -13.02 -9.81 -11.96
N GLY A 47 -11.75 -10.21 -11.91
CA GLY A 47 -10.91 -10.29 -13.11
C GLY A 47 -10.13 -9.02 -13.45
N ILE A 48 -9.66 -8.26 -12.45
CA ILE A 48 -8.81 -7.10 -12.68
C ILE A 48 -7.39 -7.52 -13.11
N SER A 49 -6.83 -6.79 -14.08
CA SER A 49 -5.43 -6.91 -14.49
C SER A 49 -4.78 -5.54 -14.50
N LEU A 50 -3.56 -5.43 -13.94
CA LEU A 50 -2.81 -4.20 -13.78
C LEU A 50 -1.32 -4.51 -13.90
N LEU A 51 -0.59 -3.66 -14.60
CA LEU A 51 0.87 -3.70 -14.67
C LEU A 51 1.42 -2.38 -14.11
N MET A 52 2.28 -2.48 -13.11
CA MET A 52 2.97 -1.35 -12.49
C MET A 52 4.47 -1.47 -12.73
N GLU A 53 5.07 -0.41 -13.26
CA GLU A 53 6.51 -0.28 -13.44
C GLU A 53 7.11 0.51 -12.27
N GLU A 54 8.31 0.17 -11.83
CA GLU A 54 9.02 0.90 -10.78
C GLU A 54 9.28 2.35 -11.19
N GLY A 55 9.06 3.28 -10.27
CA GLY A 55 9.24 4.71 -10.48
C GLY A 55 8.03 5.46 -11.02
N LYS A 56 6.93 4.76 -11.37
CA LYS A 56 5.66 5.36 -11.79
C LYS A 56 4.57 5.19 -10.75
N ASN A 57 3.69 6.16 -10.65
CA ASN A 57 2.50 6.12 -9.80
C ASN A 57 1.26 5.77 -10.60
N TYR A 58 0.44 4.93 -10.02
CA TYR A 58 -0.80 4.44 -10.63
C TYR A 58 -2.00 4.81 -9.76
N GLY A 59 -3.10 5.23 -10.40
CA GLY A 59 -4.35 5.55 -9.74
C GLY A 59 -5.40 4.47 -9.98
N LEU A 60 -5.92 3.85 -8.91
CA LEU A 60 -7.09 2.99 -8.98
C LEU A 60 -8.29 3.76 -8.46
N VAL A 61 -9.16 4.18 -9.38
CA VAL A 61 -10.33 5.02 -9.08
C VAL A 61 -11.63 4.27 -9.30
N GLY A 62 -12.67 4.69 -8.59
CA GLY A 62 -14.01 4.13 -8.72
C GLY A 62 -14.88 4.46 -7.51
N GLU A 63 -16.16 4.12 -7.59
CA GLU A 63 -17.13 4.37 -6.52
C GLU A 63 -16.79 3.64 -5.22
N SER A 64 -17.32 4.13 -4.10
CA SER A 64 -17.21 3.43 -2.82
C SER A 64 -17.85 2.04 -2.92
N GLY A 65 -17.19 1.02 -2.36
CA GLY A 65 -17.68 -0.36 -2.43
C GLY A 65 -17.35 -1.11 -3.73
N SER A 66 -16.66 -0.49 -4.71
CA SER A 66 -16.31 -1.16 -5.98
C SER A 66 -15.18 -2.20 -5.88
N GLY A 67 -14.65 -2.46 -4.68
CA GLY A 67 -13.62 -3.49 -4.47
C GLY A 67 -12.17 -2.99 -4.50
N LYS A 68 -11.91 -1.69 -4.64
CA LYS A 68 -10.55 -1.11 -4.71
C LYS A 68 -9.65 -1.48 -3.54
N SER A 69 -10.13 -1.27 -2.32
CA SER A 69 -9.40 -1.64 -1.11
C SER A 69 -9.16 -3.15 -1.01
N THR A 70 -10.10 -3.96 -1.53
CA THR A 70 -9.94 -5.41 -1.63
C THR A 70 -8.79 -5.77 -2.58
N VAL A 71 -8.66 -5.08 -3.71
CA VAL A 71 -7.50 -5.24 -4.62
C VAL A 71 -6.20 -4.93 -3.89
N GLY A 72 -6.10 -3.76 -3.23
CA GLY A 72 -4.91 -3.38 -2.48
C GLY A 72 -4.53 -4.41 -1.41
N ARG A 73 -5.50 -4.85 -0.61
CA ARG A 73 -5.29 -5.89 0.43
C ARG A 73 -4.90 -7.24 -0.14
N ALA A 74 -5.43 -7.62 -1.29
CA ALA A 74 -5.04 -8.85 -1.98
C ALA A 74 -3.59 -8.79 -2.46
N ILE A 75 -3.14 -7.64 -3.00
CA ILE A 75 -1.76 -7.44 -3.47
C ILE A 75 -0.75 -7.62 -2.32
N VAL A 76 -1.05 -7.14 -1.12
CA VAL A 76 -0.17 -7.31 0.05
C VAL A 76 -0.41 -8.62 0.82
N GLY A 77 -1.30 -9.48 0.33
CA GLY A 77 -1.58 -10.81 0.89
C GLY A 77 -2.43 -10.81 2.16
N LEU A 78 -3.21 -9.77 2.39
CA LEU A 78 -4.17 -9.67 3.50
C LEU A 78 -5.52 -10.30 3.14
N GLU A 79 -5.87 -10.37 1.84
CA GLU A 79 -7.08 -11.02 1.36
C GLU A 79 -6.77 -12.34 0.65
N ARG A 80 -7.74 -13.25 0.70
CA ARG A 80 -7.63 -14.54 -0.01
C ARG A 80 -7.99 -14.36 -1.49
N ILE A 81 -7.03 -14.54 -2.36
CA ILE A 81 -7.24 -14.59 -3.80
C ILE A 81 -7.99 -15.87 -4.15
N THR A 82 -9.10 -15.73 -4.89
CA THR A 82 -9.90 -16.86 -5.37
C THR A 82 -9.35 -17.41 -6.69
N ALA A 83 -8.91 -16.51 -7.58
CA ALA A 83 -8.25 -16.83 -8.84
C ALA A 83 -7.37 -15.66 -9.30
N GLY A 84 -6.53 -15.89 -10.30
CA GLY A 84 -5.58 -14.92 -10.82
C GLY A 84 -4.22 -15.02 -10.15
N GLN A 85 -3.32 -14.12 -10.53
CA GLN A 85 -1.92 -14.15 -10.12
C GLN A 85 -1.41 -12.77 -9.75
N ILE A 86 -0.48 -12.73 -8.78
CA ILE A 86 0.38 -11.58 -8.48
C ILE A 86 1.80 -11.99 -8.86
N ILE A 87 2.39 -11.26 -9.81
CA ILE A 87 3.73 -11.51 -10.32
C ILE A 87 4.60 -10.33 -9.95
N TYR A 88 5.67 -10.57 -9.22
CA TYR A 88 6.67 -9.57 -8.86
C TYR A 88 8.01 -9.95 -9.48
N GLU A 89 8.58 -9.05 -10.29
CA GLU A 89 9.83 -9.28 -11.04
C GLU A 89 9.83 -10.61 -11.84
N GLY A 90 8.71 -10.93 -12.48
CA GLY A 90 8.53 -12.15 -13.27
C GLY A 90 8.23 -13.42 -12.45
N ILE A 91 8.24 -13.33 -11.12
CA ILE A 91 8.00 -14.47 -10.22
C ILE A 91 6.56 -14.42 -9.72
N ASP A 92 5.81 -15.53 -9.85
CA ASP A 92 4.49 -15.67 -9.24
C ASP A 92 4.63 -15.75 -7.71
N VAL A 93 4.19 -14.69 -7.03
CA VAL A 93 4.24 -14.57 -5.57
C VAL A 93 2.88 -14.80 -4.90
N THR A 94 1.85 -15.16 -5.64
CA THR A 94 0.45 -15.26 -5.19
C THR A 94 0.29 -16.07 -3.91
N ALA A 95 0.90 -17.24 -3.83
CA ALA A 95 0.86 -18.07 -2.62
C ALA A 95 1.84 -17.58 -1.54
N ALA A 96 2.99 -17.06 -1.96
CA ALA A 96 4.06 -16.65 -1.06
C ALA A 96 3.72 -15.36 -0.31
N ILE A 97 3.06 -14.38 -0.95
CA ILE A 97 2.76 -13.07 -0.36
C ILE A 97 1.87 -13.18 0.90
N ARG A 98 1.09 -14.25 1.04
CA ARG A 98 0.24 -14.50 2.21
C ARG A 98 1.02 -15.00 3.44
N LYS A 99 2.21 -15.56 3.24
CA LYS A 99 3.04 -16.03 4.37
C LYS A 99 3.54 -14.85 5.18
N ARG A 100 3.50 -14.95 6.53
CA ARG A 100 3.89 -13.86 7.44
C ARG A 100 5.30 -13.32 7.15
N LYS A 101 6.26 -14.21 6.91
CA LYS A 101 7.67 -13.87 6.61
C LYS A 101 8.01 -14.01 5.13
N SER A 102 7.09 -13.65 4.24
CA SER A 102 7.39 -13.64 2.80
C SER A 102 8.42 -12.55 2.50
N PRO A 103 9.54 -12.85 1.82
CA PRO A 103 10.54 -11.84 1.45
C PRO A 103 9.97 -10.77 0.53
N HIS A 104 8.94 -11.08 -0.25
CA HIS A 104 8.28 -10.13 -1.15
C HIS A 104 7.54 -9.01 -0.40
N LYS A 105 7.13 -9.24 0.86
CA LYS A 105 6.52 -8.20 1.71
C LYS A 105 7.46 -7.05 2.02
N ARG A 106 8.77 -7.26 1.98
CA ARG A 106 9.74 -6.18 2.10
C ARG A 106 9.56 -5.13 1.00
N ASN A 107 9.28 -5.59 -0.22
CA ASN A 107 9.21 -4.74 -1.41
C ASN A 107 7.81 -4.21 -1.72
N ILE A 108 6.77 -4.79 -1.14
CA ILE A 108 5.38 -4.40 -1.37
C ILE A 108 4.72 -4.12 -0.02
N GLN A 109 4.46 -2.85 0.26
CA GLN A 109 3.92 -2.36 1.53
C GLN A 109 2.56 -1.67 1.33
N MET A 110 1.85 -1.38 2.43
CA MET A 110 0.54 -0.75 2.36
C MET A 110 0.38 0.34 3.42
N ILE A 111 -0.22 1.45 3.02
CA ILE A 111 -0.77 2.49 3.89
C ILE A 111 -2.28 2.28 3.90
N PHE A 112 -2.85 2.10 5.09
CA PHE A 112 -4.27 1.83 5.27
C PHE A 112 -5.07 3.13 5.39
N GLN A 113 -6.34 3.08 5.00
CA GLN A 113 -7.29 4.18 5.08
C GLN A 113 -7.41 4.75 6.50
N ASP A 114 -7.52 3.90 7.50
CA ASP A 114 -7.54 4.30 8.92
C ASP A 114 -6.16 4.11 9.54
N SER A 115 -5.38 5.20 9.56
CA SER A 115 -4.08 5.22 10.23
C SER A 115 -4.21 4.96 11.74
N SER A 116 -5.30 5.43 12.37
CA SER A 116 -5.49 5.25 13.82
C SER A 116 -5.67 3.79 14.18
N ALA A 117 -6.50 3.06 13.45
CA ALA A 117 -6.67 1.62 13.64
C ALA A 117 -5.45 0.80 13.25
N SER A 118 -4.59 1.33 12.36
CA SER A 118 -3.40 0.64 11.89
C SER A 118 -2.19 0.74 12.83
N LEU A 119 -2.19 1.69 13.76
CA LEU A 119 -1.11 1.91 14.74
C LEU A 119 -1.46 1.26 16.07
N ASN A 120 -0.57 0.42 16.62
CA ASN A 120 -0.80 -0.20 17.92
C ASN A 120 -0.72 0.86 19.03
N PRO A 121 -1.83 1.16 19.76
CA PRO A 121 -1.86 2.23 20.76
C PRO A 121 -0.99 1.96 22.00
N LYS A 122 -0.53 0.73 22.20
CA LYS A 122 0.32 0.31 23.32
C LYS A 122 1.82 0.40 23.02
N LYS A 123 2.19 0.73 21.77
CA LYS A 123 3.60 0.89 21.35
C LYS A 123 3.92 2.35 21.17
N SER A 124 5.17 2.73 21.50
CA SER A 124 5.68 4.05 21.14
C SER A 124 5.87 4.18 19.62
N ILE A 125 5.94 5.41 19.12
CA ILE A 125 6.14 5.67 17.69
C ILE A 125 7.44 5.03 17.18
N GLY A 126 8.51 5.11 17.96
CA GLY A 126 9.76 4.42 17.63
C GLY A 126 9.57 2.93 17.42
N GLN A 127 8.87 2.25 18.34
CA GLN A 127 8.55 0.83 18.24
C GLN A 127 7.64 0.48 17.05
N ILE A 128 6.72 1.38 16.68
CA ILE A 128 5.82 1.17 15.53
C ILE A 128 6.59 1.25 14.22
N ILE A 129 7.46 2.26 14.08
CA ILE A 129 8.24 2.47 12.84
C ILE A 129 9.33 1.40 12.71
N SER A 130 9.93 0.94 13.81
CA SER A 130 10.97 -0.08 13.79
C SER A 130 10.45 -1.52 13.62
N GLU A 131 9.15 -1.78 13.85
CA GLU A 131 8.58 -3.13 13.75
C GLU A 131 8.85 -3.83 12.40
N PRO A 132 8.70 -3.19 11.23
CA PRO A 132 9.09 -3.79 9.96
C PRO A 132 10.59 -4.12 9.91
N LEU A 133 11.44 -3.26 10.45
CA LEU A 133 12.90 -3.47 10.47
C LEU A 133 13.25 -4.75 11.23
N HIS A 134 12.71 -4.94 12.44
CA HIS A 134 12.90 -6.18 13.21
C HIS A 134 12.44 -7.46 12.50
N ASN A 135 11.43 -7.35 11.63
CA ASN A 135 10.90 -8.53 10.95
C ASN A 135 11.72 -8.95 9.73
N PHE A 136 12.42 -8.02 9.08
CA PHE A 136 13.06 -8.23 7.78
C PHE A 136 14.54 -7.87 7.72
N GLU A 137 15.07 -7.16 8.69
CA GLU A 137 16.44 -6.68 8.75
C GLU A 137 17.13 -7.15 10.05
N GLN A 138 18.45 -7.17 10.03
CA GLN A 138 19.26 -7.41 11.22
C GLN A 138 20.05 -6.14 11.53
N PHE A 139 19.39 -5.16 12.13
CA PHE A 139 20.03 -3.94 12.59
C PHE A 139 20.54 -4.08 14.04
N SER A 140 21.65 -3.44 14.35
CA SER A 140 21.98 -3.10 15.72
C SER A 140 21.01 -2.06 16.27
N LEU A 141 20.90 -1.93 17.58
CA LEU A 141 20.02 -0.93 18.21
C LEU A 141 20.36 0.50 17.77
N GLN A 142 21.64 0.79 17.51
CA GLN A 142 22.08 2.12 17.06
C GLN A 142 21.65 2.40 15.61
N GLU A 143 21.84 1.44 14.72
CA GLU A 143 21.42 1.55 13.32
C GLU A 143 19.90 1.68 13.19
N GLU A 144 19.16 0.90 13.98
CA GLU A 144 17.71 0.99 14.02
C GLU A 144 17.24 2.38 14.49
N LYS A 145 17.79 2.87 15.63
CA LYS A 145 17.44 4.20 16.13
C LYS A 145 17.75 5.28 15.10
N LYS A 146 18.92 5.22 14.47
CA LYS A 146 19.29 6.15 13.40
C LYS A 146 18.29 6.11 12.25
N ARG A 147 17.93 4.90 11.80
CA ARG A 147 16.96 4.73 10.70
C ARG A 147 15.59 5.29 11.05
N VAL A 148 15.10 5.07 12.26
CA VAL A 148 13.80 5.60 12.71
C VAL A 148 13.84 7.14 12.79
N LEU A 149 14.94 7.73 13.24
CA LEU A 149 15.10 9.19 13.25
C LEU A 149 15.09 9.80 11.83
N GLU A 150 15.80 9.20 10.88
CA GLU A 150 15.76 9.59 9.47
C GLU A 150 14.32 9.55 8.92
N LEU A 151 13.55 8.52 9.27
CA LEU A 151 12.16 8.39 8.84
C LEU A 151 11.24 9.43 9.47
N LEU A 152 11.43 9.77 10.74
CA LEU A 152 10.69 10.83 11.42
C LEU A 152 10.97 12.20 10.77
N GLU A 153 12.24 12.52 10.52
CA GLU A 153 12.63 13.74 9.82
C GLU A 153 12.02 13.81 8.41
N MET A 154 12.04 12.71 7.67
CA MET A 154 11.49 12.60 6.31
C MET A 154 10.00 12.94 6.26
N VAL A 155 9.24 12.59 7.30
CA VAL A 155 7.81 12.90 7.42
C VAL A 155 7.52 14.15 8.27
N GLY A 156 8.55 14.94 8.60
CA GLY A 156 8.43 16.21 9.32
C GLY A 156 7.94 16.05 10.76
N LEU A 157 8.39 15.03 11.46
CA LEU A 157 8.14 14.82 12.89
C LEU A 157 9.43 14.99 13.68
N PRO A 158 9.36 15.60 14.88
CA PRO A 158 10.52 15.84 15.73
C PRO A 158 11.04 14.54 16.38
N GLU A 159 12.30 14.55 16.83
CA GLU A 159 12.95 13.39 17.46
C GLU A 159 12.23 12.88 18.72
N ASP A 160 11.64 13.77 19.52
CA ASP A 160 10.91 13.42 20.74
C ASP A 160 9.69 12.54 20.45
N ALA A 161 9.18 12.53 19.20
CA ALA A 161 8.13 11.61 18.75
C ALA A 161 8.48 10.13 18.97
N LEU A 162 9.77 9.76 19.01
CA LEU A 162 10.22 8.39 19.25
C LEU A 162 9.58 7.73 20.48
N GLN A 163 9.45 8.48 21.56
CA GLN A 163 8.99 7.95 22.85
C GLN A 163 7.51 8.16 23.09
N ARG A 164 6.85 8.96 22.24
CA ARG A 164 5.43 9.27 22.36
C ARG A 164 4.55 8.17 21.78
N TYR A 165 3.27 8.18 22.13
CA TYR A 165 2.29 7.18 21.75
C TYR A 165 1.29 7.73 20.71
N PRO A 166 0.64 6.89 19.90
CA PRO A 166 -0.27 7.33 18.83
C PRO A 166 -1.37 8.29 19.28
N HIS A 167 -1.90 8.15 20.49
CA HIS A 167 -2.97 8.99 21.02
C HIS A 167 -2.53 10.44 21.29
N GLU A 168 -1.25 10.72 21.35
CA GLU A 168 -0.68 12.06 21.55
C GLU A 168 -0.53 12.86 20.24
N PHE A 169 -0.92 12.27 19.11
CA PHE A 169 -0.76 12.87 17.78
C PHE A 169 -2.10 13.18 17.11
N THR A 170 -2.13 14.21 16.28
CA THR A 170 -3.28 14.53 15.43
C THR A 170 -3.48 13.48 14.33
N GLY A 171 -4.64 13.47 13.66
CA GLY A 171 -4.91 12.57 12.53
C GLY A 171 -3.85 12.65 11.43
N GLY A 172 -3.47 13.85 11.02
CA GLY A 172 -2.44 14.05 10.00
C GLY A 172 -1.04 13.62 10.46
N GLN A 173 -0.72 13.80 11.74
CA GLN A 173 0.55 13.28 12.30
C GLN A 173 0.55 11.76 12.34
N ARG A 174 -0.57 11.11 12.74
CA ARG A 174 -0.69 9.65 12.69
C ARG A 174 -0.56 9.11 11.26
N GLN A 175 -1.11 9.82 10.27
CA GLN A 175 -0.93 9.44 8.87
C GLN A 175 0.54 9.50 8.43
N ARG A 176 1.28 10.53 8.86
CA ARG A 176 2.73 10.64 8.59
C ARG A 176 3.53 9.53 9.29
N ILE A 177 3.14 9.11 10.48
CA ILE A 177 3.73 7.95 11.17
C ILE A 177 3.46 6.65 10.40
N ALA A 178 2.22 6.45 9.92
CA ALA A 178 1.87 5.29 9.09
C ALA A 178 2.66 5.27 7.77
N LEU A 179 2.88 6.44 7.15
CA LEU A 179 3.73 6.59 5.98
C LEU A 179 5.20 6.21 6.30
N ALA A 180 5.79 6.74 7.37
CA ALA A 180 7.14 6.41 7.81
C ALA A 180 7.31 4.91 8.03
N ARG A 181 6.35 4.25 8.70
CA ARG A 181 6.34 2.80 8.90
C ARG A 181 6.30 2.02 7.58
N ALA A 182 5.44 2.43 6.65
CA ALA A 182 5.29 1.76 5.37
C ALA A 182 6.56 1.82 4.52
N VAL A 183 7.34 2.91 4.61
CA VAL A 183 8.57 3.09 3.82
C VAL A 183 9.85 2.72 4.58
N ALA A 184 9.73 2.20 5.80
CA ALA A 184 10.88 1.86 6.65
C ALA A 184 11.86 0.87 5.97
N LEU A 185 11.33 -0.10 5.23
CA LEU A 185 12.09 -1.12 4.49
C LEU A 185 12.57 -0.66 3.11
N ARG A 186 12.35 0.60 2.71
CA ARG A 186 12.59 1.12 1.35
C ARG A 186 11.92 0.22 0.29
N PRO A 187 10.60 0.03 0.36
CA PRO A 187 9.88 -0.83 -0.58
C PRO A 187 9.96 -0.29 -2.01
N LYS A 188 9.70 -1.16 -2.99
CA LYS A 188 9.58 -0.77 -4.40
C LYS A 188 8.17 -0.29 -4.74
N PHE A 189 7.17 -0.89 -4.10
CA PHE A 189 5.75 -0.57 -4.31
C PHE A 189 5.05 -0.31 -2.98
N VAL A 190 4.25 0.76 -2.94
CA VAL A 190 3.41 1.09 -1.79
C VAL A 190 1.97 1.25 -2.27
N ILE A 191 1.09 0.42 -1.72
CA ILE A 191 -0.35 0.53 -1.94
C ILE A 191 -0.88 1.56 -0.94
N ALA A 192 -1.39 2.68 -1.42
CA ALA A 192 -1.94 3.76 -0.60
C ALA A 192 -3.48 3.74 -0.70
N ASP A 193 -4.13 3.11 0.29
CA ASP A 193 -5.59 2.94 0.33
C ASP A 193 -6.21 4.15 1.01
N GLU A 194 -6.78 5.06 0.21
CA GLU A 194 -7.38 6.33 0.64
C GLU A 194 -6.53 7.11 1.67
N PRO A 195 -5.24 7.38 1.40
CA PRO A 195 -4.27 7.79 2.43
C PRO A 195 -4.55 9.15 3.05
N ILE A 196 -5.48 9.94 2.50
CA ILE A 196 -5.77 11.30 2.95
C ILE A 196 -7.27 11.59 3.11
N SER A 197 -8.15 10.61 2.89
CA SER A 197 -9.61 10.80 2.81
C SER A 197 -10.26 11.37 4.08
N VAL A 198 -9.65 11.15 5.24
CA VAL A 198 -10.16 11.60 6.56
C VAL A 198 -9.46 12.85 7.11
N LEU A 199 -8.67 13.53 6.29
CA LEU A 199 -7.88 14.69 6.69
C LEU A 199 -8.44 16.00 6.11
N ASP A 200 -8.21 17.10 6.82
CA ASP A 200 -8.52 18.45 6.32
C ASP A 200 -7.64 18.80 5.10
N LEU A 201 -8.14 19.62 4.18
CA LEU A 201 -7.49 19.97 2.92
C LEU A 201 -6.03 20.46 3.08
N SER A 202 -5.76 21.28 4.11
CA SER A 202 -4.40 21.78 4.38
C SER A 202 -3.45 20.67 4.80
N VAL A 203 -3.94 19.71 5.55
CA VAL A 203 -3.17 18.54 6.02
C VAL A 203 -3.00 17.53 4.89
N GLN A 204 -4.02 17.37 4.03
CA GLN A 204 -3.93 16.52 2.82
C GLN A 204 -2.75 16.95 1.95
N ALA A 205 -2.67 18.25 1.62
CA ALA A 205 -1.58 18.78 0.81
C ALA A 205 -0.20 18.51 1.41
N GLN A 206 -0.06 18.62 2.75
CA GLN A 206 1.19 18.32 3.43
C GLN A 206 1.56 16.83 3.31
N VAL A 207 0.61 15.91 3.54
CA VAL A 207 0.86 14.47 3.44
C VAL A 207 1.25 14.08 2.01
N LEU A 208 0.56 14.61 0.99
CA LEU A 208 0.89 14.37 -0.41
C LEU A 208 2.30 14.85 -0.77
N ASN A 209 2.72 16.01 -0.24
CA ASN A 209 4.09 16.51 -0.43
C ASN A 209 5.14 15.58 0.18
N TYR A 210 4.89 15.04 1.39
CA TYR A 210 5.79 14.03 1.98
C TYR A 210 5.83 12.76 1.13
N MET A 211 4.68 12.26 0.65
CA MET A 211 4.63 11.07 -0.20
C MET A 211 5.42 11.30 -1.50
N LYS A 212 5.31 12.46 -2.12
CA LYS A 212 6.06 12.83 -3.34
C LYS A 212 7.55 12.88 -3.09
N ARG A 213 7.99 13.55 -2.02
CA ARG A 213 9.41 13.61 -1.62
C ARG A 213 9.99 12.20 -1.38
N ILE A 214 9.26 11.33 -0.70
CA ILE A 214 9.67 9.95 -0.44
C ILE A 214 9.78 9.15 -1.74
N GLN A 215 8.83 9.33 -2.66
CA GLN A 215 8.88 8.70 -3.99
C GLN A 215 10.16 9.08 -4.74
N GLU A 216 10.46 10.38 -4.79
CA GLU A 216 11.66 10.91 -5.47
C GLU A 216 12.96 10.36 -4.85
N GLU A 217 13.03 10.31 -3.52
CA GLU A 217 14.21 9.86 -2.79
C GLU A 217 14.43 8.34 -2.88
N TYR A 218 13.36 7.55 -2.74
CA TYR A 218 13.45 6.07 -2.74
C TYR A 218 13.18 5.45 -4.11
N LYS A 219 12.74 6.26 -5.09
CA LYS A 219 12.32 5.80 -6.43
C LYS A 219 11.29 4.68 -6.36
N LEU A 220 10.41 4.75 -5.36
CA LEU A 220 9.31 3.81 -5.21
C LEU A 220 8.13 4.19 -6.11
N SER A 221 7.20 3.26 -6.28
CA SER A 221 5.94 3.44 -6.99
C SER A 221 4.77 3.36 -6.03
N TYR A 222 3.80 4.26 -6.20
CA TYR A 222 2.52 4.18 -5.49
C TYR A 222 1.43 3.57 -6.37
N LEU A 223 0.58 2.74 -5.76
CA LEU A 223 -0.78 2.50 -6.22
C LEU A 223 -1.72 3.30 -5.32
N PHE A 224 -2.15 4.45 -5.79
CA PHE A 224 -3.16 5.27 -5.10
C PHE A 224 -4.55 4.70 -5.34
N ILE A 225 -5.20 4.27 -4.29
CA ILE A 225 -6.61 3.92 -4.28
C ILE A 225 -7.35 5.12 -3.72
N SER A 226 -8.20 5.75 -4.54
CA SER A 226 -8.95 6.94 -4.15
C SER A 226 -10.25 7.04 -4.91
N HIS A 227 -11.23 7.73 -4.30
CA HIS A 227 -12.42 8.21 -4.99
C HIS A 227 -12.28 9.69 -5.43
N ASP A 228 -11.20 10.37 -5.00
CA ASP A 228 -10.91 11.76 -5.36
C ASP A 228 -10.00 11.82 -6.60
N LEU A 229 -10.60 12.19 -7.73
CA LEU A 229 -9.89 12.37 -9.01
C LEU A 229 -8.86 13.50 -8.98
N GLY A 230 -9.04 14.52 -8.13
CA GLY A 230 -8.10 15.63 -7.98
C GLY A 230 -6.76 15.15 -7.42
N VAL A 231 -6.81 14.32 -6.39
CA VAL A 231 -5.63 13.71 -5.78
C VAL A 231 -4.92 12.79 -6.77
N VAL A 232 -5.68 11.92 -7.45
CA VAL A 232 -5.12 10.97 -8.41
C VAL A 232 -4.46 11.70 -9.58
N LYS A 233 -5.09 12.75 -10.11
CA LYS A 233 -4.51 13.57 -11.19
C LYS A 233 -3.21 14.27 -10.79
N GLN A 234 -3.08 14.65 -9.50
CA GLN A 234 -1.89 15.31 -8.98
C GLN A 234 -0.72 14.34 -8.73
N MET A 235 -1.03 13.09 -8.37
CA MET A 235 -0.05 12.14 -7.85
C MET A 235 0.28 10.99 -8.80
N CYS A 236 -0.57 10.70 -9.79
CA CYS A 236 -0.45 9.51 -10.61
C CYS A 236 -0.07 9.84 -12.05
N ASP A 237 0.78 8.98 -12.62
CA ASP A 237 1.21 9.06 -14.02
C ASP A 237 0.22 8.33 -14.94
N GLU A 238 -0.41 7.26 -14.43
CA GLU A 238 -1.34 6.40 -15.18
C GLU A 238 -2.56 6.07 -14.32
N LEU A 239 -3.72 5.84 -15.00
CA LEU A 239 -4.97 5.40 -14.36
C LEU A 239 -5.24 3.94 -14.70
N ALA A 240 -5.79 3.21 -13.70
CA ALA A 240 -6.19 1.82 -13.80
C ALA A 240 -7.67 1.64 -13.42
#